data_c32406ae8b907d300cdcb5ee1986a7f1
#
_entry.id   c32406ae8b907d300cdcb5ee1986a7f1
#
_cell.length_a   1.000
_cell.length_b   1.000
_cell.length_c   1.000
_cell.angle_alpha   90.00
_cell.angle_beta   90.00
_cell.angle_gamma   90.00
#
_symmetry.space_group_name_H-M   'P 1'
#
loop_
_entity.id
_entity.type
_entity.pdbx_description
1 polymer ?
#
loop_
_entity_poly.entity_id
_entity_poly.type
_entity_poly.pdbx_seq_one_letter_code
_entity_poly.pdbx_strand_id
1 'polypeptide(L)'
;MNDEPQMAQGQWEVTETLHEEGFDADALVGWTSELEDGGTVEVMDGSLEIDVPAGCSVWFKPIIDGPVLIEYTAVVVGEGGPNDRVSDLNCFWMASDARNPDDLFAVDRSGAFPDYNQLRCYYVGYGGNSNGTTRFRRYIGDPERRPLSPEHDLTDAPNLITPNQAMKIQLVAADGRIEYWRDGELIFEYDDPEPYTRGHFAFRTVSSHLRIDDFAVRRLERIAGGGG
;
A
#
# COMPACT_ATOMS: atom_id res chain seq x y z
N MET A 1 -6.98 -24.42 8.57
CA MET A 1 -7.88 -24.04 7.46
C MET A 1 -7.02 -23.17 6.57
N ASN A 2 -6.81 -23.57 5.33
CA ASN A 2 -5.98 -22.78 4.42
C ASN A 2 -6.73 -21.47 4.14
N ASP A 3 -6.21 -20.35 4.67
CA ASP A 3 -6.61 -19.02 4.24
C ASP A 3 -6.03 -18.75 2.84
N GLU A 4 -6.60 -19.41 1.82
CA GLU A 4 -6.33 -18.97 0.46
C GLU A 4 -6.94 -17.55 0.29
N PRO A 5 -6.17 -16.60 -0.26
CA PRO A 5 -6.68 -15.26 -0.48
C PRO A 5 -7.92 -15.34 -1.37
N GLN A 6 -9.01 -14.77 -0.90
CA GLN A 6 -10.28 -14.67 -1.64
C GLN A 6 -10.15 -13.54 -2.67
N MET A 7 -9.22 -13.73 -3.65
CA MET A 7 -9.03 -12.83 -4.78
C MET A 7 -10.21 -12.91 -5.74
N ALA A 8 -10.35 -11.89 -6.58
CA ALA A 8 -11.38 -11.78 -7.62
C ALA A 8 -11.82 -13.15 -8.13
N GLN A 9 -12.98 -13.60 -7.68
CA GLN A 9 -13.45 -14.98 -7.67
C GLN A 9 -13.15 -15.70 -9.00
N GLY A 10 -12.13 -16.58 -8.98
CA GLY A 10 -11.91 -17.56 -10.02
C GLY A 10 -11.16 -17.08 -11.27
N GLN A 11 -10.49 -15.93 -11.26
CA GLN A 11 -9.70 -15.48 -12.42
C GLN A 11 -8.19 -15.70 -12.26
N TRP A 12 -7.67 -15.70 -11.04
CA TRP A 12 -6.24 -15.74 -10.73
C TRP A 12 -5.92 -16.77 -9.67
N GLU A 13 -4.75 -17.39 -9.76
CA GLU A 13 -4.17 -18.24 -8.74
C GLU A 13 -2.76 -17.74 -8.36
N VAL A 14 -2.39 -17.92 -7.10
CA VAL A 14 -1.03 -17.68 -6.62
C VAL A 14 -0.15 -18.85 -7.03
N THR A 15 0.93 -18.58 -7.76
CA THR A 15 1.83 -19.63 -8.25
C THR A 15 3.20 -19.61 -7.59
N GLU A 16 3.63 -18.46 -7.05
CA GLU A 16 4.96 -18.30 -6.46
C GLU A 16 4.96 -17.18 -5.41
N THR A 17 5.68 -17.35 -4.31
CA THR A 17 6.04 -16.26 -3.40
C THR A 17 7.34 -15.62 -3.89
N LEU A 18 7.25 -14.35 -4.33
CA LEU A 18 8.39 -13.59 -4.84
C LEU A 18 9.21 -12.96 -3.72
N HIS A 19 8.51 -12.45 -2.70
CA HIS A 19 9.10 -11.84 -1.51
C HIS A 19 8.21 -12.14 -0.31
N GLU A 20 8.84 -12.30 0.85
CA GLU A 20 8.17 -12.49 2.12
C GLU A 20 9.02 -11.84 3.22
N GLU A 21 8.36 -11.09 4.11
CA GLU A 21 9.01 -10.38 5.20
C GLU A 21 8.08 -10.39 6.43
N GLY A 22 8.49 -11.14 7.47
CA GLY A 22 7.80 -11.22 8.75
C GLY A 22 8.45 -10.32 9.81
N PHE A 23 9.40 -9.46 9.42
CA PHE A 23 10.10 -8.54 10.32
C PHE A 23 10.72 -9.20 11.57
N ASP A 24 11.15 -10.47 11.43
CA ASP A 24 11.77 -11.25 12.52
C ASP A 24 13.21 -10.82 12.83
N ALA A 25 13.86 -10.08 11.92
CA ALA A 25 15.22 -9.60 12.05
C ALA A 25 15.25 -8.10 12.38
N ASP A 26 16.20 -7.69 13.24
CA ASP A 26 16.34 -6.30 13.70
C ASP A 26 16.71 -5.28 12.59
N ALA A 27 16.82 -5.70 11.34
CA ALA A 27 17.26 -4.86 10.24
C ALA A 27 16.27 -4.84 9.08
N LEU A 28 15.91 -3.65 8.61
CA LEU A 28 15.06 -3.42 7.43
C LEU A 28 15.86 -3.59 6.13
N VAL A 29 16.32 -4.81 5.86
CA VAL A 29 17.01 -5.15 4.61
C VAL A 29 16.03 -5.08 3.44
N GLY A 30 16.36 -4.33 2.40
CA GLY A 30 15.46 -4.16 1.25
C GLY A 30 14.43 -3.02 1.40
N TRP A 31 14.44 -2.31 2.53
CA TRP A 31 13.58 -1.17 2.76
C TRP A 31 14.38 0.14 2.88
N THR A 32 13.72 1.26 2.69
CA THR A 32 14.24 2.61 2.95
C THR A 32 13.11 3.54 3.32
N SER A 33 13.36 4.48 4.24
CA SER A 33 12.37 5.44 4.70
C SER A 33 12.69 6.87 4.25
N GLU A 34 11.65 7.63 3.98
CA GLU A 34 11.67 9.07 3.74
C GLU A 34 10.83 9.71 4.85
N LEU A 35 11.49 10.46 5.75
CA LEU A 35 10.90 11.06 6.95
C LEU A 35 10.88 12.58 6.80
N GLU A 36 9.71 13.20 6.96
CA GLU A 36 9.54 14.67 6.87
C GLU A 36 10.08 15.38 8.13
N ASP A 37 9.79 14.85 9.32
CA ASP A 37 10.21 15.46 10.58
C ASP A 37 10.26 14.45 11.73
N GLY A 38 11.40 13.85 11.95
CA GLY A 38 11.64 12.95 13.08
C GLY A 38 10.77 11.69 13.10
N GLY A 39 10.65 11.08 14.28
CA GLY A 39 9.99 9.78 14.47
C GLY A 39 10.91 8.60 14.22
N THR A 40 10.36 7.40 14.27
CA THR A 40 11.09 6.13 14.10
C THR A 40 10.43 5.24 13.05
N VAL A 41 11.29 4.50 12.33
CA VAL A 41 10.92 3.40 11.46
C VAL A 41 11.89 2.27 11.77
N GLU A 42 11.45 1.29 12.51
CA GLU A 42 12.30 0.21 13.01
C GLU A 42 11.55 -1.10 13.16
N VAL A 43 12.26 -2.20 13.28
CA VAL A 43 11.65 -3.48 13.65
C VAL A 43 11.62 -3.57 15.17
N MET A 44 10.44 -3.83 15.72
CA MET A 44 10.24 -4.02 17.15
C MET A 44 9.23 -5.14 17.41
N ASP A 45 9.58 -6.07 18.29
CA ASP A 45 8.71 -7.19 18.68
C ASP A 45 8.15 -8.03 17.49
N GLY A 46 8.95 -8.17 16.41
CA GLY A 46 8.57 -8.93 15.21
C GLY A 46 7.61 -8.19 14.28
N SER A 47 7.57 -6.86 14.34
CA SER A 47 6.77 -6.01 13.45
C SER A 47 7.58 -4.81 12.97
N LEU A 48 7.26 -4.29 11.79
CA LEU A 48 7.71 -2.97 11.38
C LEU A 48 6.88 -1.90 12.09
N GLU A 49 7.50 -1.19 13.02
CA GLU A 49 6.92 -0.03 13.69
C GLU A 49 7.24 1.25 12.92
N ILE A 50 6.20 2.03 12.62
CA ILE A 50 6.29 3.36 12.02
C ILE A 50 5.62 4.33 12.99
N ASP A 51 6.39 5.06 13.79
CA ASP A 51 5.88 6.01 14.79
C ASP A 51 6.43 7.42 14.46
N VAL A 52 5.61 8.25 13.81
CA VAL A 52 6.07 9.48 13.19
C VAL A 52 5.14 10.67 13.44
N PRO A 53 5.69 11.86 13.75
CA PRO A 53 4.90 13.08 13.99
C PRO A 53 4.45 13.78 12.70
N ALA A 54 5.05 13.44 11.54
CA ALA A 54 4.82 14.07 10.25
C ALA A 54 4.75 13.05 9.12
N GLY A 55 4.99 13.46 7.89
CA GLY A 55 4.95 12.58 6.73
C GLY A 55 6.05 11.52 6.73
N CYS A 56 5.69 10.28 6.38
CA CYS A 56 6.64 9.18 6.24
C CYS A 56 6.23 8.28 5.07
N SER A 57 7.20 7.86 4.26
CA SER A 57 7.04 6.75 3.32
C SER A 57 8.13 5.72 3.55
N VAL A 58 7.73 4.45 3.65
CA VAL A 58 8.66 3.31 3.82
C VAL A 58 8.59 2.47 2.56
N TRP A 59 9.62 2.56 1.74
CA TRP A 59 9.72 1.96 0.43
C TRP A 59 10.32 0.56 0.48
N PHE A 60 9.66 -0.40 -0.16
CA PHE A 60 10.24 -1.67 -0.54
C PHE A 60 11.08 -1.46 -1.81
N LYS A 61 12.42 -1.63 -1.69
CA LYS A 61 13.37 -1.32 -2.77
C LYS A 61 13.36 -2.30 -3.94
N PRO A 62 13.09 -3.61 -3.77
CA PRO A 62 12.98 -4.49 -4.91
C PRO A 62 11.88 -4.04 -5.87
N ILE A 63 12.16 -4.18 -7.16
CA ILE A 63 11.16 -3.91 -8.20
C ILE A 63 10.19 -5.08 -8.24
N ILE A 64 8.90 -4.74 -8.34
CA ILE A 64 7.80 -5.68 -8.47
C ILE A 64 7.36 -5.67 -9.93
N ASP A 65 7.33 -6.84 -10.56
CA ASP A 65 6.82 -7.06 -11.92
C ASP A 65 5.52 -7.88 -11.84
N GLY A 66 4.41 -7.31 -12.33
CA GLY A 66 3.10 -7.98 -12.37
C GLY A 66 2.98 -9.08 -13.43
N PRO A 67 1.92 -9.90 -13.36
CA PRO A 67 0.79 -9.87 -12.43
C PRO A 67 1.14 -10.28 -11.00
N VAL A 68 0.67 -9.50 -10.01
CA VAL A 68 1.01 -9.73 -8.60
C VAL A 68 -0.14 -9.45 -7.63
N LEU A 69 -0.06 -10.15 -6.51
CA LEU A 69 -0.70 -9.85 -5.25
C LEU A 69 0.36 -9.33 -4.28
N ILE A 70 0.11 -8.19 -3.64
CA ILE A 70 0.86 -7.70 -2.49
C ILE A 70 -0.06 -7.79 -1.28
N GLU A 71 0.42 -8.37 -0.18
CA GLU A 71 -0.39 -8.49 1.03
C GLU A 71 0.43 -8.16 2.28
N TYR A 72 -0.25 -7.71 3.31
CA TYR A 72 0.32 -7.43 4.63
C TYR A 72 -0.77 -7.35 5.69
N THR A 73 -0.37 -7.52 6.95
CA THR A 73 -1.20 -7.25 8.13
C THR A 73 -0.81 -5.91 8.71
N ALA A 74 -1.78 -5.09 9.10
CA ALA A 74 -1.51 -3.77 9.69
C ALA A 74 -2.41 -3.49 10.89
N VAL A 75 -1.85 -2.77 11.86
CA VAL A 75 -2.57 -2.18 13.00
C VAL A 75 -2.29 -0.68 13.00
N VAL A 76 -3.34 0.14 13.10
CA VAL A 76 -3.19 1.56 13.42
C VAL A 76 -3.36 1.72 14.92
N VAL A 77 -2.29 2.18 15.58
CA VAL A 77 -2.23 2.29 17.03
C VAL A 77 -3.02 3.51 17.50
N GLY A 78 -3.84 3.33 18.53
CA GLY A 78 -4.64 4.37 19.16
C GLY A 78 -4.67 4.15 20.66
N GLU A 79 -3.50 4.22 21.32
CA GLU A 79 -3.30 3.96 22.77
C GLU A 79 -3.03 5.23 23.56
N GLY A 80 -3.02 6.39 22.89
CA GLY A 80 -2.83 7.71 23.51
C GLY A 80 -1.39 8.18 23.54
N GLY A 81 -0.51 7.58 22.73
CA GLY A 81 0.83 8.08 22.46
C GLY A 81 0.80 9.40 21.66
N PRO A 82 1.94 10.08 21.55
CA PRO A 82 2.01 11.40 20.92
C PRO A 82 1.65 11.39 19.43
N ASN A 83 1.87 10.28 18.74
CA ASN A 83 1.58 10.12 17.32
C ASN A 83 0.44 9.13 17.05
N ASP A 84 -0.27 8.67 18.08
CA ASP A 84 -1.37 7.70 17.98
C ASP A 84 -2.64 8.35 17.39
N ARG A 85 -2.45 9.07 16.29
CA ARG A 85 -3.56 9.59 15.50
C ARG A 85 -4.09 8.47 14.62
N VAL A 86 -5.32 8.03 14.84
CA VAL A 86 -5.98 6.99 14.04
C VAL A 86 -6.27 7.54 12.66
N SER A 87 -5.32 7.34 11.72
CA SER A 87 -5.40 7.90 10.37
C SER A 87 -4.29 7.34 9.47
N ASP A 88 -4.47 7.46 8.16
CA ASP A 88 -3.43 7.38 7.14
C ASP A 88 -2.63 6.05 7.09
N LEU A 89 -3.34 4.92 7.12
CA LEU A 89 -2.78 3.64 6.66
C LEU A 89 -2.80 3.60 5.13
N ASN A 90 -1.92 4.38 4.52
CA ASN A 90 -1.91 4.56 3.07
C ASN A 90 -0.83 3.66 2.42
N CYS A 91 -1.00 3.39 1.13
CA CYS A 91 0.02 2.69 0.35
C CYS A 91 0.13 3.21 -1.08
N PHE A 92 1.35 3.09 -1.64
CA PHE A 92 1.62 3.18 -3.07
C PHE A 92 1.99 1.80 -3.59
N TRP A 93 1.53 1.43 -4.78
CA TRP A 93 2.04 0.23 -5.45
C TRP A 93 2.17 0.41 -6.96
N MET A 94 3.00 -0.40 -7.57
CA MET A 94 3.45 -0.27 -8.96
C MET A 94 4.00 1.12 -9.24
N ALA A 95 4.75 1.68 -8.27
CA ALA A 95 5.19 3.07 -8.31
C ALA A 95 6.48 3.27 -9.10
N SER A 96 6.49 4.30 -9.95
CA SER A 96 7.66 4.91 -10.58
C SER A 96 7.58 6.43 -10.48
N ASP A 97 8.70 7.13 -10.65
CA ASP A 97 8.71 8.60 -10.63
C ASP A 97 8.78 9.15 -12.07
N ALA A 98 7.87 10.03 -12.44
CA ALA A 98 7.84 10.61 -13.79
C ALA A 98 9.07 11.45 -14.12
N ARG A 99 9.80 11.93 -13.10
CA ARG A 99 11.07 12.68 -13.24
C ARG A 99 12.25 11.75 -13.57
N ASN A 100 12.21 10.50 -13.11
CA ASN A 100 13.19 9.46 -13.40
C ASN A 100 12.51 8.09 -13.45
N PRO A 101 11.92 7.71 -14.60
CA PRO A 101 11.13 6.47 -14.70
C PRO A 101 11.93 5.17 -14.49
N ASP A 102 13.24 5.22 -14.68
CA ASP A 102 14.11 4.04 -14.59
C ASP A 102 14.64 3.79 -13.17
N ASP A 103 14.67 4.84 -12.32
CA ASP A 103 15.15 4.76 -10.94
C ASP A 103 14.37 5.69 -10.01
N LEU A 104 13.41 5.12 -9.30
CA LEU A 104 12.59 5.84 -8.33
C LEU A 104 13.44 6.53 -7.24
N PHE A 105 14.55 5.88 -6.83
CA PHE A 105 15.39 6.34 -5.72
C PHE A 105 16.45 7.37 -6.13
N ALA A 106 16.60 7.66 -7.43
CA ALA A 106 17.44 8.76 -7.89
C ALA A 106 16.81 10.14 -7.66
N VAL A 107 15.57 10.19 -7.18
CA VAL A 107 14.85 11.42 -6.86
C VAL A 107 14.73 11.55 -5.35
N ASP A 108 15.35 12.59 -4.78
CA ASP A 108 15.23 12.89 -3.36
C ASP A 108 13.81 13.38 -3.02
N ARG A 109 13.25 12.80 -1.95
CA ARG A 109 11.96 13.20 -1.36
C ARG A 109 12.11 13.37 0.15
N SER A 110 11.49 14.42 0.67
CA SER A 110 11.59 14.78 2.08
C SER A 110 10.69 13.97 3.02
N GLY A 111 9.79 13.15 2.46
CA GLY A 111 8.71 12.55 3.24
C GLY A 111 7.42 13.39 3.24
N ALA A 112 7.45 14.65 2.84
CA ALA A 112 6.27 15.49 2.69
C ALA A 112 5.37 15.04 1.54
N PHE A 113 4.05 15.09 1.73
CA PHE A 113 3.09 14.55 0.76
C PHE A 113 3.22 15.15 -0.66
N PRO A 114 3.50 16.46 -0.87
CA PRO A 114 3.65 17.04 -2.20
C PRO A 114 4.76 16.42 -3.06
N ASP A 115 5.81 15.85 -2.44
CA ASP A 115 6.95 15.26 -3.16
C ASP A 115 6.56 14.02 -3.98
N TYR A 116 5.42 13.41 -3.64
CA TYR A 116 4.88 12.23 -4.31
C TYR A 116 3.92 12.54 -5.47
N ASN A 117 3.60 13.81 -5.72
CA ASN A 117 2.66 14.20 -6.78
C ASN A 117 3.15 13.86 -8.20
N GLN A 118 4.47 13.63 -8.37
CA GLN A 118 5.09 13.24 -9.64
C GLN A 118 5.15 11.72 -9.84
N LEU A 119 4.63 10.94 -8.92
CA LEU A 119 4.58 9.48 -9.07
C LEU A 119 3.58 9.06 -10.15
N ARG A 120 3.90 7.94 -10.78
CA ARG A 120 2.97 7.09 -11.53
C ARG A 120 2.76 5.85 -10.70
N CYS A 121 1.59 5.68 -10.13
CA CYS A 121 1.29 4.56 -9.22
C CYS A 121 -0.20 4.42 -8.99
N TYR A 122 -0.58 3.34 -8.35
CA TYR A 122 -1.84 3.24 -7.63
C TYR A 122 -1.64 3.66 -6.18
N TYR A 123 -2.65 4.26 -5.59
CA TYR A 123 -2.63 4.77 -4.22
C TYR A 123 -3.96 4.51 -3.55
N VAL A 124 -3.91 3.99 -2.34
CA VAL A 124 -5.04 4.04 -1.41
C VAL A 124 -4.66 4.89 -0.21
N GLY A 125 -5.51 5.86 0.09
CA GLY A 125 -5.48 6.62 1.34
C GLY A 125 -6.55 6.09 2.26
N TYR A 126 -6.22 5.09 3.11
CA TYR A 126 -7.14 4.50 4.05
C TYR A 126 -7.15 5.28 5.36
N GLY A 127 -8.34 5.75 5.76
CA GLY A 127 -8.51 6.60 6.93
C GLY A 127 -7.88 7.98 6.81
N GLY A 128 -7.71 8.51 5.60
CA GLY A 128 -7.19 9.86 5.37
C GLY A 128 -8.08 10.95 5.96
N ASN A 129 -7.57 12.19 6.03
CA ASN A 129 -8.27 13.35 6.60
C ASN A 129 -8.74 13.10 8.05
N SER A 130 -7.83 12.67 8.92
CA SER A 130 -8.13 12.34 10.33
C SER A 130 -9.20 11.25 10.44
N ASN A 131 -9.02 10.16 9.70
CA ASN A 131 -9.94 9.04 9.61
C ASN A 131 -11.34 9.41 9.11
N GLY A 132 -11.41 10.37 8.21
CA GLY A 132 -12.67 10.84 7.63
C GLY A 132 -12.97 10.31 6.25
N THR A 133 -11.97 9.72 5.57
CA THR A 133 -12.13 9.25 4.19
C THR A 133 -11.25 8.05 3.89
N THR A 134 -11.74 7.15 3.04
CA THR A 134 -10.93 6.13 2.39
C THR A 134 -11.08 6.29 0.88
N ARG A 135 -9.96 6.42 0.15
CA ARG A 135 -9.99 6.77 -1.25
C ARG A 135 -8.94 6.04 -2.06
N PHE A 136 -9.29 5.71 -3.28
CA PHE A 136 -8.38 5.20 -4.29
C PHE A 136 -8.01 6.28 -5.30
N ARG A 137 -6.75 6.28 -5.77
CA ARG A 137 -6.26 7.20 -6.79
C ARG A 137 -5.27 6.51 -7.73
N ARG A 138 -5.34 6.87 -9.00
CA ARG A 138 -4.32 6.60 -10.00
C ARG A 138 -3.50 7.86 -10.24
N TYR A 139 -2.24 7.84 -9.83
CA TYR A 139 -1.29 8.92 -10.09
C TYR A 139 -0.68 8.74 -11.48
N ILE A 140 -0.58 9.79 -12.26
CA ILE A 140 -0.11 9.77 -13.66
C ILE A 140 1.15 10.60 -13.88
N GLY A 141 1.84 11.02 -12.80
CA GLY A 141 3.00 11.89 -12.86
C GLY A 141 2.64 13.37 -13.09
N ASP A 142 1.38 13.73 -12.94
CA ASP A 142 0.85 15.08 -13.07
C ASP A 142 0.14 15.49 -11.77
N PRO A 143 0.68 16.44 -10.98
CA PRO A 143 0.12 16.83 -9.70
C PRO A 143 -1.29 17.44 -9.79
N GLU A 144 -1.66 17.97 -10.95
CA GLU A 144 -2.94 18.63 -11.21
C GLU A 144 -4.06 17.61 -11.54
N ARG A 145 -3.70 16.36 -11.87
CA ARG A 145 -4.63 15.39 -12.42
C ARG A 145 -4.53 14.03 -11.75
N ARG A 146 -5.65 13.59 -11.20
CA ARG A 146 -5.85 12.26 -10.60
C ARG A 146 -7.16 11.70 -11.16
N PRO A 147 -7.13 10.94 -12.28
CA PRO A 147 -8.32 10.61 -13.07
C PRO A 147 -9.13 9.44 -12.47
N LEU A 148 -9.71 9.65 -11.30
CA LEU A 148 -10.62 8.69 -10.68
C LEU A 148 -11.96 9.31 -10.36
N SER A 149 -12.97 8.48 -10.32
CA SER A 149 -14.35 8.85 -10.12
C SER A 149 -14.73 9.03 -8.64
N PRO A 150 -15.82 9.74 -8.33
CA PRO A 150 -16.30 9.98 -6.96
C PRO A 150 -16.62 8.71 -6.17
N GLU A 151 -17.02 7.63 -6.80
CA GLU A 151 -17.28 6.33 -6.18
C GLU A 151 -16.04 5.69 -5.53
N HIS A 152 -14.85 6.17 -5.85
CA HIS A 152 -13.60 5.79 -5.21
C HIS A 152 -13.25 6.63 -3.96
N ASP A 153 -14.16 7.43 -3.46
CA ASP A 153 -14.07 8.20 -2.21
C ASP A 153 -15.16 7.75 -1.25
N LEU A 154 -14.80 6.95 -0.23
CA LEU A 154 -15.70 6.41 0.76
C LEU A 154 -15.57 7.17 2.08
N THR A 155 -16.70 7.43 2.77
CA THR A 155 -16.75 8.22 4.01
C THR A 155 -17.57 7.58 5.11
N ASP A 156 -18.21 6.47 4.84
CA ASP A 156 -19.04 5.73 5.78
C ASP A 156 -18.21 4.92 6.77
N ALA A 157 -18.72 4.72 7.97
CA ALA A 157 -18.00 4.12 9.08
C ALA A 157 -17.35 2.75 8.79
N PRO A 158 -17.97 1.82 8.05
CA PRO A 158 -17.33 0.54 7.69
C PRO A 158 -16.04 0.69 6.89
N ASN A 159 -15.86 1.81 6.19
CA ASN A 159 -14.69 2.11 5.38
C ASN A 159 -13.65 2.99 6.09
N LEU A 160 -13.78 3.20 7.38
CA LEU A 160 -12.84 3.94 8.20
C LEU A 160 -12.05 3.00 9.11
N ILE A 161 -10.90 3.48 9.61
CA ILE A 161 -10.02 2.70 10.48
C ILE A 161 -10.65 2.50 11.86
N THR A 162 -10.63 1.25 12.34
CA THR A 162 -10.84 0.95 13.76
C THR A 162 -9.47 0.77 14.42
N PRO A 163 -9.10 1.59 15.43
CA PRO A 163 -7.79 1.51 16.05
C PRO A 163 -7.56 0.18 16.77
N ASN A 164 -6.30 -0.21 16.89
CA ASN A 164 -5.83 -1.38 17.64
C ASN A 164 -6.43 -2.71 17.16
N GLN A 165 -6.91 -2.77 15.93
CA GLN A 165 -7.39 -3.99 15.29
C GLN A 165 -6.47 -4.34 14.12
N ALA A 166 -6.04 -5.59 14.05
CA ALA A 166 -5.29 -6.11 12.91
C ALA A 166 -6.22 -6.17 11.70
N MET A 167 -5.72 -5.71 10.57
CA MET A 167 -6.41 -5.71 9.28
C MET A 167 -5.51 -6.37 8.24
N LYS A 168 -6.01 -7.35 7.51
CA LYS A 168 -5.32 -7.90 6.35
C LYS A 168 -5.62 -7.09 5.12
N ILE A 169 -4.59 -6.52 4.53
CA ILE A 169 -4.67 -5.74 3.29
C ILE A 169 -4.11 -6.57 2.14
N GLN A 170 -4.80 -6.53 1.00
CA GLN A 170 -4.37 -7.21 -0.22
C GLN A 170 -4.57 -6.29 -1.42
N LEU A 171 -3.54 -6.20 -2.26
CA LEU A 171 -3.47 -5.34 -3.44
C LEU A 171 -3.22 -6.21 -4.67
N VAL A 172 -4.08 -6.11 -5.66
CA VAL A 172 -3.91 -6.80 -6.93
C VAL A 172 -3.50 -5.81 -8.02
N ALA A 173 -2.52 -6.20 -8.83
CA ALA A 173 -2.19 -5.56 -10.09
C ALA A 173 -1.95 -6.66 -11.13
N ALA A 174 -2.98 -6.98 -11.93
CA ALA A 174 -2.98 -8.12 -12.83
C ALA A 174 -3.76 -7.82 -14.12
N ASP A 175 -3.09 -7.83 -15.27
CA ASP A 175 -3.66 -7.64 -16.62
C ASP A 175 -4.64 -6.46 -16.75
N GLY A 176 -4.32 -5.34 -16.08
CA GLY A 176 -5.19 -4.16 -16.07
C GLY A 176 -6.25 -4.16 -14.96
N ARG A 177 -6.45 -5.27 -14.29
CA ARG A 177 -7.32 -5.34 -13.10
C ARG A 177 -6.55 -4.89 -11.87
N ILE A 178 -7.06 -3.86 -11.19
CA ILE A 178 -6.47 -3.26 -10.00
C ILE A 178 -7.49 -3.36 -8.87
N GLU A 179 -7.08 -3.96 -7.74
CA GLU A 179 -7.98 -4.19 -6.62
C GLU A 179 -7.33 -3.85 -5.28
N TYR A 180 -8.13 -3.37 -4.35
CA TYR A 180 -7.79 -3.20 -2.94
C TYR A 180 -8.80 -3.95 -2.08
N TRP A 181 -8.31 -4.91 -1.32
CA TRP A 181 -9.09 -5.74 -0.41
C TRP A 181 -8.70 -5.46 1.03
N ARG A 182 -9.64 -5.56 1.93
CA ARG A 182 -9.45 -5.50 3.37
C ARG A 182 -10.24 -6.60 4.04
N ASP A 183 -9.59 -7.44 4.82
CA ASP A 183 -10.20 -8.56 5.56
C ASP A 183 -11.10 -9.47 4.69
N GLY A 184 -10.68 -9.68 3.43
CA GLY A 184 -11.42 -10.47 2.44
C GLY A 184 -12.60 -9.75 1.77
N GLU A 185 -12.82 -8.47 2.06
CA GLU A 185 -13.82 -7.62 1.39
C GLU A 185 -13.16 -6.77 0.29
N LEU A 186 -13.72 -6.80 -0.92
CA LEU A 186 -13.30 -5.93 -2.02
C LEU A 186 -13.79 -4.50 -1.75
N ILE A 187 -12.85 -3.60 -1.50
CA ILE A 187 -13.16 -2.18 -1.20
C ILE A 187 -13.11 -1.33 -2.47
N PHE A 188 -12.08 -1.54 -3.31
CA PHE A 188 -11.93 -0.83 -4.57
C PHE A 188 -11.57 -1.79 -5.68
N GLU A 189 -12.12 -1.54 -6.86
CA GLU A 189 -11.74 -2.18 -8.11
C GLU A 189 -11.64 -1.12 -9.23
N TYR A 190 -10.69 -1.33 -10.13
CA TYR A 190 -10.48 -0.45 -11.26
C TYR A 190 -9.91 -1.23 -12.45
N ASP A 191 -10.55 -1.12 -13.61
CA ASP A 191 -10.04 -1.66 -14.87
C ASP A 191 -9.23 -0.56 -15.57
N ASP A 192 -7.90 -0.67 -15.51
CA ASP A 192 -6.97 0.29 -16.09
C ASP A 192 -6.65 -0.10 -17.54
N PRO A 193 -7.03 0.71 -18.55
CA PRO A 193 -6.69 0.44 -19.94
C PRO A 193 -5.20 0.65 -20.26
N GLU A 194 -4.45 1.34 -19.38
CA GLU A 194 -3.02 1.60 -19.52
C GLU A 194 -2.29 1.26 -18.20
N PRO A 195 -2.27 -0.03 -17.79
CA PRO A 195 -1.86 -0.41 -16.45
C PRO A 195 -0.37 -0.19 -16.18
N TYR A 196 -0.05 0.12 -14.94
CA TYR A 196 1.31 0.03 -14.42
C TYR A 196 1.60 -1.44 -14.08
N THR A 197 2.51 -2.05 -14.84
CA THR A 197 2.85 -3.47 -14.72
C THR A 197 4.15 -3.72 -13.98
N ARG A 198 4.89 -2.63 -13.63
CA ARG A 198 6.19 -2.68 -12.99
C ARG A 198 6.37 -1.45 -12.11
N GLY A 199 6.95 -1.63 -10.91
CA GLY A 199 7.23 -0.52 -10.02
C GLY A 199 7.60 -0.96 -8.62
N HIS A 200 7.51 -0.04 -7.66
CA HIS A 200 7.83 -0.25 -6.26
C HIS A 200 6.55 -0.19 -5.40
N PHE A 201 6.68 -0.71 -4.18
CA PHE A 201 5.65 -0.58 -3.14
C PHE A 201 6.15 0.33 -2.02
N ALA A 202 5.23 1.07 -1.37
CA ALA A 202 5.51 1.75 -0.12
C ALA A 202 4.30 1.79 0.81
N PHE A 203 4.57 1.69 2.11
CA PHE A 203 3.68 2.20 3.15
C PHE A 203 3.80 3.72 3.20
N ARG A 204 2.69 4.40 3.42
CA ARG A 204 2.66 5.85 3.54
C ARG A 204 1.78 6.28 4.70
N THR A 205 2.28 7.18 5.54
CA THR A 205 1.48 7.75 6.63
C THR A 205 1.82 9.23 6.88
N VAL A 206 1.02 9.86 7.73
CA VAL A 206 1.24 11.23 8.22
C VAL A 206 0.79 11.30 9.67
N SER A 207 1.71 11.65 10.58
CA SER A 207 1.40 11.84 12.00
C SER A 207 0.59 10.67 12.56
N SER A 208 1.18 9.49 12.57
CA SER A 208 0.50 8.24 12.92
C SER A 208 1.50 7.20 13.46
N HIS A 209 0.96 6.22 14.17
CA HIS A 209 1.68 5.06 14.66
C HIS A 209 1.08 3.79 14.05
N LEU A 210 1.87 3.07 13.27
CA LEU A 210 1.48 1.86 12.55
C LEU A 210 2.36 0.69 12.96
N ARG A 211 1.77 -0.50 13.09
CA ARG A 211 2.47 -1.80 13.14
C ARG A 211 2.14 -2.57 11.88
N ILE A 212 3.16 -3.06 11.20
CA ILE A 212 3.02 -3.82 9.95
C ILE A 212 3.72 -5.16 10.12
N ASP A 213 3.07 -6.23 9.62
CA ASP A 213 3.60 -7.58 9.65
C ASP A 213 3.14 -8.37 8.41
N ASP A 214 3.66 -9.60 8.24
CA ASP A 214 3.25 -10.55 7.20
C ASP A 214 3.29 -9.96 5.77
N PHE A 215 4.27 -9.09 5.47
CA PHE A 215 4.38 -8.54 4.14
C PHE A 215 4.81 -9.61 3.14
N ALA A 216 4.06 -9.74 2.04
CA ALA A 216 4.42 -10.65 0.96
C ALA A 216 4.08 -10.07 -0.42
N VAL A 217 4.86 -10.47 -1.42
CA VAL A 217 4.59 -10.26 -2.84
C VAL A 217 4.51 -11.62 -3.50
N ARG A 218 3.37 -11.91 -4.14
CA ARG A 218 3.08 -13.19 -4.76
C ARG A 218 2.78 -13.02 -6.24
N ARG A 219 3.30 -13.93 -7.06
CA ARG A 219 2.97 -14.00 -8.48
C ARG A 219 1.56 -14.53 -8.68
N LEU A 220 0.85 -13.86 -9.59
CA LEU A 220 -0.46 -14.31 -10.05
C LEU A 220 -0.37 -14.87 -11.46
N GLU A 221 -1.11 -15.94 -11.72
CA GLU A 221 -1.35 -16.46 -13.06
C GLU A 221 -2.84 -16.61 -13.30
N ARG A 222 -3.26 -16.39 -14.54
CA ARG A 222 -4.67 -16.51 -14.90
C ARG A 222 -5.07 -17.99 -14.91
N ILE A 223 -6.16 -18.35 -14.23
CA ILE A 223 -6.69 -19.70 -14.23
C ILE A 223 -7.15 -20.05 -15.65
N ALA A 224 -6.57 -21.10 -16.22
CA ALA A 224 -6.92 -21.58 -17.54
C ALA A 224 -8.36 -22.13 -17.53
N GLY A 225 -9.31 -21.43 -18.18
CA GLY A 225 -10.68 -21.90 -18.34
C GLY A 225 -11.80 -21.02 -17.76
N GLY A 226 -11.50 -19.87 -17.20
CA GLY A 226 -12.50 -18.90 -16.73
C GLY A 226 -13.08 -17.99 -17.83
N GLY A 227 -13.38 -18.53 -18.98
CA GLY A 227 -14.01 -17.81 -20.09
C GLY A 227 -15.26 -18.55 -20.54
N GLY A 228 -16.40 -18.22 -19.98
CA GLY A 228 -17.71 -18.66 -20.38
C GLY A 228 -18.67 -17.50 -20.49
#